data_e84a9e4640f25216a949adac857881c1
#
_entry.id   e84a9e4640f25216a949adac857881c1
#
_cell.length_a   1.000
_cell.length_b   1.000
_cell.length_c   1.000
_cell.angle_alpha   90.00
_cell.angle_beta   90.00
_cell.angle_gamma   90.00
#
_symmetry.space_group_name_H-M   'P 1'
#
loop_
_entity.id
_entity.type
_entity.pdbx_description
1 polymer ?
#
loop_
_entity_poly.entity_id
_entity_poly.type
_entity_poly.pdbx_seq_one_letter_code
_entity_poly.pdbx_strand_id
1 'polypeptide(L)'
;MLPHSKKILPRLYFHLLTCKVIVTDDYLKYMRTTKLRKGQKLIQIWHACGSFKKFGLDVPSRLTRAEEIGTHSQYNAVCVTADGCKKHYAAAFGIDEDVCVALGSPRTDEIINNPEKLRENIYSKYPKLKGKKIYLYCPTFREEKGKQTKYDPKIDWDRLSESLDDDEVFIIRRHPIMKYQFTQKEYPNILDLSNDSTLELTAISKVIITDYSSVIYDACLLGVSCVFYCPDYKNYERGFYLNFPDDLPGEMITDAADLLTASRNAAASPDTEKVENFKKEQLSACDGHSTERIANQIKEWLK
;
A
#
# COMPACT_ATOMS: atom_id res chain seq x y z
N MET A 1 15.24 2.28 -3.37
CA MET A 1 15.72 3.67 -3.17
C MET A 1 17.05 3.85 -3.87
N LEU A 2 17.13 4.77 -4.82
CA LEU A 2 18.42 5.16 -5.36
C LEU A 2 19.24 5.79 -4.22
N PRO A 3 20.46 5.31 -3.94
CA PRO A 3 21.24 5.81 -2.83
C PRO A 3 21.59 7.30 -3.06
N HIS A 4 21.41 8.10 -2.02
CA HIS A 4 21.69 9.55 -2.03
C HIS A 4 23.18 9.92 -2.16
N SER A 5 24.06 8.97 -2.46
CA SER A 5 25.48 9.21 -2.61
C SER A 5 25.80 9.84 -3.97
N LYS A 6 26.38 11.05 -3.96
CA LYS A 6 26.88 11.72 -5.16
C LYS A 6 27.86 10.86 -5.98
N LYS A 7 28.50 9.86 -5.37
CA LYS A 7 29.45 8.92 -6.03
C LYS A 7 28.76 7.98 -7.03
N ILE A 8 27.45 7.77 -6.94
CA ILE A 8 26.68 6.85 -7.80
C ILE A 8 26.12 7.57 -9.04
N LEU A 9 26.03 8.90 -9.02
CA LEU A 9 25.49 9.69 -10.13
C LEU A 9 26.12 9.39 -11.49
N PRO A 10 27.46 9.33 -11.66
CA PRO A 10 28.06 9.05 -12.98
C PRO A 10 27.63 7.67 -13.51
N ARG A 11 27.61 6.66 -12.66
CA ARG A 11 27.18 5.29 -13.04
C ARG A 11 25.70 5.26 -13.39
N LEU A 12 24.85 5.96 -12.63
CA LEU A 12 23.41 6.08 -12.92
C LEU A 12 23.19 6.72 -14.28
N TYR A 13 23.83 7.87 -14.56
CA TYR A 13 23.73 8.54 -15.86
C TYR A 13 24.25 7.68 -16.99
N PHE A 14 25.36 6.96 -16.78
CA PHE A 14 25.85 6.00 -17.76
C PHE A 14 24.79 4.97 -18.13
N HIS A 15 24.15 4.35 -17.12
CA HIS A 15 23.08 3.37 -17.37
C HIS A 15 21.84 4.01 -18.00
N LEU A 16 21.39 5.17 -17.52
CA LEU A 16 20.27 5.89 -18.12
C LEU A 16 20.52 6.22 -19.61
N LEU A 17 21.76 6.51 -19.97
CA LEU A 17 22.12 6.86 -21.34
C LEU A 17 22.44 5.65 -22.23
N THR A 18 22.72 4.47 -21.70
CA THR A 18 23.17 3.30 -22.48
C THR A 18 22.20 2.15 -22.55
N CYS A 19 21.34 1.94 -21.52
CA CYS A 19 20.38 0.83 -21.52
C CYS A 19 19.30 1.02 -22.60
N LYS A 20 18.72 -0.08 -23.09
CA LYS A 20 17.56 -0.07 -24.00
C LYS A 20 16.24 0.15 -23.27
N VAL A 21 16.10 -0.42 -22.07
CA VAL A 21 14.91 -0.32 -21.24
C VAL A 21 15.28 0.13 -19.83
N ILE A 22 14.51 1.07 -19.30
CA ILE A 22 14.59 1.54 -17.93
C ILE A 22 13.33 1.06 -17.20
N VAL A 23 13.51 0.43 -16.05
CA VAL A 23 12.42 0.04 -15.15
C VAL A 23 12.54 0.86 -13.87
N THR A 24 11.47 1.50 -13.45
CA THR A 24 11.42 2.29 -12.21
C THR A 24 10.16 1.98 -11.42
N ASP A 25 10.27 2.04 -10.10
CA ASP A 25 9.19 1.80 -9.13
C ASP A 25 8.79 3.07 -8.35
N ASP A 26 9.48 4.18 -8.61
CA ASP A 26 9.26 5.46 -7.95
C ASP A 26 9.54 6.62 -8.93
N TYR A 27 9.38 7.86 -8.47
CA TYR A 27 9.70 9.05 -9.23
C TYR A 27 11.17 9.12 -9.62
N LEU A 28 11.44 9.01 -10.91
CA LEU A 28 12.79 9.15 -11.44
C LEU A 28 13.05 10.62 -11.81
N LYS A 29 13.35 11.45 -10.80
CA LYS A 29 13.52 12.91 -10.93
C LYS A 29 14.50 13.35 -12.04
N TYR A 30 15.42 12.47 -12.40
CA TYR A 30 16.40 12.74 -13.47
C TYR A 30 15.76 12.83 -14.87
N MET A 31 14.57 12.29 -15.05
CA MET A 31 13.83 12.36 -16.32
C MET A 31 13.32 13.77 -16.65
N ARG A 32 13.36 14.71 -15.71
CA ARG A 32 13.07 16.13 -15.99
C ARG A 32 14.10 16.78 -16.90
N THR A 33 15.37 16.33 -16.78
CA THR A 33 16.52 16.93 -17.50
C THR A 33 17.15 15.98 -18.49
N THR A 34 16.86 14.69 -18.41
CA THR A 34 17.40 13.66 -19.30
C THR A 34 16.29 13.16 -20.22
N LYS A 35 16.49 13.29 -21.53
CA LYS A 35 15.55 12.75 -22.52
C LYS A 35 15.94 11.33 -22.92
N LEU A 36 14.94 10.48 -23.11
CA LEU A 36 15.13 9.15 -23.68
C LEU A 36 15.71 9.26 -25.10
N ARG A 37 16.67 8.38 -25.42
CA ARG A 37 17.20 8.26 -26.77
C ARG A 37 16.19 7.57 -27.68
N LYS A 38 16.31 7.77 -28.98
CA LYS A 38 15.50 7.04 -29.97
C LYS A 38 15.61 5.51 -29.75
N GLY A 39 14.47 4.87 -29.57
CA GLY A 39 14.36 3.43 -29.31
C GLY A 39 14.56 3.01 -27.85
N GLN A 40 14.90 3.92 -26.95
CA GLN A 40 14.92 3.64 -25.51
C GLN A 40 13.51 3.65 -24.94
N LYS A 41 13.23 2.78 -23.98
CA LYS A 41 11.93 2.63 -23.33
C LYS A 41 12.03 2.82 -21.82
N LEU A 42 10.97 3.40 -21.23
CA LEU A 42 10.84 3.61 -19.78
C LEU A 42 9.49 3.03 -19.33
N ILE A 43 9.56 2.07 -18.40
CA ILE A 43 8.38 1.49 -17.75
C ILE A 43 8.37 1.86 -16.27
N GLN A 44 7.24 2.37 -15.81
CA GLN A 44 6.95 2.59 -14.40
C GLN A 44 6.15 1.42 -13.87
N ILE A 45 6.69 0.66 -12.90
CA ILE A 45 6.00 -0.48 -12.26
C ILE A 45 5.31 -0.09 -10.96
N TRP A 46 5.58 1.12 -10.47
CA TRP A 46 5.08 1.71 -9.25
C TRP A 46 5.31 0.84 -8.00
N HIS A 47 4.99 1.38 -6.82
CA HIS A 47 5.22 0.72 -5.53
C HIS A 47 3.94 0.54 -4.70
N ALA A 48 2.79 1.02 -5.18
CA ALA A 48 1.49 0.87 -4.54
C ALA A 48 0.50 0.19 -5.48
N CYS A 49 -0.41 -0.60 -4.92
CA CYS A 49 -1.53 -1.17 -5.65
C CYS A 49 -2.71 -0.20 -5.67
N GLY A 50 -3.60 -0.38 -6.63
CA GLY A 50 -4.87 0.34 -6.75
C GLY A 50 -4.74 1.86 -6.87
N SER A 51 -5.85 2.52 -6.68
CA SER A 51 -5.97 3.97 -6.69
C SER A 51 -6.79 4.44 -5.49
N PHE A 52 -6.20 4.40 -4.28
CA PHE A 52 -6.90 4.78 -3.05
C PHE A 52 -6.84 6.29 -2.82
N LYS A 53 -5.66 6.78 -2.46
CA LYS A 53 -5.43 8.21 -2.17
C LYS A 53 -4.95 8.95 -3.41
N LYS A 54 -5.37 10.21 -3.57
CA LYS A 54 -4.84 11.09 -4.60
C LYS A 54 -3.33 11.29 -4.46
N PHE A 55 -2.64 11.44 -5.59
CA PHE A 55 -1.19 11.64 -5.67
C PHE A 55 -0.83 12.44 -6.94
N GLY A 56 0.45 12.74 -7.11
CA GLY A 56 0.95 13.48 -8.27
C GLY A 56 0.29 14.82 -8.45
N LEU A 57 -0.22 15.13 -9.65
CA LEU A 57 -0.88 16.39 -10.00
C LEU A 57 -2.20 16.63 -9.28
N ASP A 58 -2.81 15.60 -8.70
CA ASP A 58 -4.11 15.68 -8.03
C ASP A 58 -4.01 16.08 -6.55
N VAL A 59 -2.79 16.34 -6.06
CA VAL A 59 -2.52 16.85 -4.71
C VAL A 59 -1.57 18.03 -4.74
N PRO A 60 -1.61 18.91 -3.73
CA PRO A 60 -0.61 19.97 -3.59
C PRO A 60 0.80 19.41 -3.54
N SER A 61 1.70 19.91 -4.38
CA SER A 61 3.10 19.47 -4.48
C SER A 61 4.04 20.67 -4.27
N ARG A 62 5.29 20.38 -3.86
CA ARG A 62 6.37 21.37 -3.87
C ARG A 62 6.90 21.63 -5.28
N LEU A 63 6.55 20.77 -6.23
CA LEU A 63 6.90 20.92 -7.64
C LEU A 63 5.86 21.77 -8.35
N THR A 64 6.30 22.51 -9.34
CA THR A 64 5.39 23.14 -10.31
C THR A 64 4.71 22.05 -11.14
N ARG A 65 3.53 22.36 -11.71
CA ARG A 65 2.82 21.44 -12.61
C ARG A 65 3.71 21.00 -13.78
N ALA A 66 4.52 21.88 -14.33
CA ALA A 66 5.43 21.58 -15.44
C ALA A 66 6.54 20.61 -15.02
N GLU A 67 7.10 20.75 -13.82
CA GLU A 67 8.11 19.83 -13.29
C GLU A 67 7.54 18.45 -13.00
N GLU A 68 6.32 18.37 -12.48
CA GLU A 68 5.63 17.11 -12.23
C GLU A 68 5.39 16.38 -13.55
N ILE A 69 4.76 17.05 -14.54
CA ILE A 69 4.57 16.48 -15.89
C ILE A 69 5.91 16.09 -16.52
N GLY A 70 6.94 16.95 -16.42
CA GLY A 70 8.28 16.65 -16.95
C GLY A 70 8.92 15.38 -16.35
N THR A 71 8.54 15.01 -15.12
CA THR A 71 9.00 13.77 -14.48
C THR A 71 8.40 12.53 -15.15
N HIS A 72 7.16 12.63 -15.64
CA HIS A 72 6.34 11.50 -16.07
C HIS A 72 6.13 11.39 -17.58
N SER A 73 6.36 12.48 -18.33
CA SER A 73 6.05 12.61 -19.77
C SER A 73 6.77 11.63 -20.69
N GLN A 74 7.77 10.89 -20.20
CA GLN A 74 8.56 9.97 -21.01
C GLN A 74 8.24 8.50 -20.76
N TYR A 75 7.22 8.18 -19.95
CA TYR A 75 6.80 6.80 -19.77
C TYR A 75 6.26 6.20 -21.07
N ASN A 76 6.72 5.00 -21.40
CA ASN A 76 6.17 4.19 -22.49
C ASN A 76 5.13 3.21 -21.98
N ALA A 77 5.17 2.89 -20.69
CA ALA A 77 4.13 2.16 -19.98
C ALA A 77 4.17 2.51 -18.50
N VAL A 78 2.99 2.59 -17.89
CA VAL A 78 2.77 2.66 -16.45
C VAL A 78 1.95 1.45 -16.05
N CYS A 79 2.51 0.56 -15.24
CA CYS A 79 1.80 -0.61 -14.75
C CYS A 79 0.78 -0.21 -13.70
N VAL A 80 -0.47 -0.62 -13.92
CA VAL A 80 -1.56 -0.47 -12.96
C VAL A 80 -2.14 -1.84 -12.61
N THR A 81 -2.83 -1.92 -11.48
CA THR A 81 -3.34 -3.19 -10.94
C THR A 81 -4.75 -3.57 -11.41
N ALA A 82 -5.43 -2.66 -12.10
CA ALA A 82 -6.72 -2.88 -12.75
C ALA A 82 -6.99 -1.82 -13.81
N ASP A 83 -7.87 -2.09 -14.75
CA ASP A 83 -8.29 -1.09 -15.74
C ASP A 83 -8.95 0.13 -15.10
N GLY A 84 -9.72 -0.04 -14.03
CA GLY A 84 -10.32 1.05 -13.26
C GLY A 84 -9.32 2.06 -12.68
N CYS A 85 -8.05 1.66 -12.53
CA CYS A 85 -6.99 2.52 -12.02
C CYS A 85 -6.38 3.44 -13.10
N LYS A 86 -6.49 3.10 -14.40
CA LYS A 86 -5.81 3.80 -15.50
C LYS A 86 -6.05 5.31 -15.49
N LYS A 87 -7.32 5.73 -15.47
CA LYS A 87 -7.73 7.13 -15.47
C LYS A 87 -7.09 7.93 -14.33
N HIS A 88 -6.93 7.33 -13.15
CA HIS A 88 -6.39 7.98 -11.97
C HIS A 88 -4.87 8.17 -12.08
N TYR A 89 -4.17 7.15 -12.57
CA TYR A 89 -2.73 7.24 -12.80
C TYR A 89 -2.41 8.21 -13.96
N ALA A 90 -3.20 8.20 -15.03
CA ALA A 90 -3.06 9.14 -16.13
C ALA A 90 -3.22 10.58 -15.66
N ALA A 91 -4.26 10.89 -14.89
CA ALA A 91 -4.49 12.22 -14.31
C ALA A 91 -3.36 12.62 -13.36
N ALA A 92 -2.97 11.73 -12.43
CA ALA A 92 -1.92 11.99 -11.44
C ALA A 92 -0.55 12.28 -12.07
N PHE A 93 -0.22 11.61 -13.17
CA PHE A 93 1.06 11.77 -13.86
C PHE A 93 0.99 12.78 -15.03
N GLY A 94 -0.20 13.21 -15.44
CA GLY A 94 -0.37 14.12 -16.57
C GLY A 94 0.04 13.48 -17.90
N ILE A 95 -0.33 12.23 -18.11
CA ILE A 95 -0.05 11.42 -19.31
C ILE A 95 -1.35 10.89 -19.93
N ASP A 96 -1.27 10.38 -21.15
CA ASP A 96 -2.41 9.75 -21.81
C ASP A 96 -2.75 8.41 -21.11
N GLU A 97 -4.05 8.08 -21.03
CA GLU A 97 -4.54 6.87 -20.39
C GLU A 97 -4.02 5.60 -21.07
N ASP A 98 -3.80 5.64 -22.38
CA ASP A 98 -3.25 4.52 -23.16
C ASP A 98 -1.82 4.12 -22.73
N VAL A 99 -1.09 5.00 -22.06
CA VAL A 99 0.22 4.69 -21.46
C VAL A 99 0.07 3.83 -20.21
N CYS A 100 -1.11 3.86 -19.56
CA CYS A 100 -1.40 3.04 -18.39
C CYS A 100 -1.88 1.66 -18.81
N VAL A 101 -1.18 0.60 -18.39
CA VAL A 101 -1.44 -0.79 -18.79
C VAL A 101 -1.71 -1.65 -17.56
N ALA A 102 -2.80 -2.41 -17.56
CA ALA A 102 -3.18 -3.29 -16.45
C ALA A 102 -2.33 -4.57 -16.46
N LEU A 103 -1.05 -4.45 -16.15
CA LEU A 103 -0.10 -5.57 -16.04
C LEU A 103 0.00 -6.13 -14.61
N GLY A 104 -0.62 -5.48 -13.64
CA GLY A 104 -0.51 -5.81 -12.23
C GLY A 104 0.71 -5.20 -11.57
N SER A 105 1.06 -5.69 -10.38
CA SER A 105 2.23 -5.26 -9.62
C SER A 105 3.09 -6.47 -9.24
N PRO A 106 4.41 -6.50 -9.56
CA PRO A 106 5.28 -7.63 -9.27
C PRO A 106 5.30 -8.04 -7.80
N ARG A 107 5.17 -7.08 -6.89
CA ARG A 107 5.14 -7.37 -5.44
C ARG A 107 3.95 -8.22 -5.00
N THR A 108 2.85 -8.23 -5.78
CA THR A 108 1.67 -9.02 -5.43
C THR A 108 1.79 -10.49 -5.82
N ASP A 109 2.73 -10.83 -6.70
CA ASP A 109 2.93 -12.22 -7.12
C ASP A 109 3.40 -13.11 -5.95
N GLU A 110 4.25 -12.58 -5.06
CA GLU A 110 4.67 -13.31 -3.85
C GLU A 110 3.49 -13.53 -2.88
N ILE A 111 2.61 -12.54 -2.77
CA ILE A 111 1.42 -12.61 -1.91
C ILE A 111 0.50 -13.74 -2.36
N ILE A 112 0.28 -13.87 -3.66
CA ILE A 112 -0.67 -14.81 -4.25
C ILE A 112 -0.07 -16.21 -4.36
N ASN A 113 1.20 -16.29 -4.81
CA ASN A 113 1.83 -17.59 -5.11
C ASN A 113 2.43 -18.27 -3.88
N ASN A 114 2.77 -17.53 -2.81
CA ASN A 114 3.47 -18.07 -1.65
C ASN A 114 2.89 -17.58 -0.28
N PRO A 115 1.56 -17.56 -0.07
CA PRO A 115 0.96 -17.03 1.16
C PRO A 115 1.38 -17.85 2.40
N GLU A 116 1.58 -19.17 2.26
CA GLU A 116 2.01 -20.03 3.37
C GLU A 116 3.42 -19.69 3.86
N LYS A 117 4.34 -19.36 2.95
CA LYS A 117 5.69 -18.93 3.32
C LYS A 117 5.67 -17.65 4.16
N LEU A 118 4.79 -16.70 3.84
CA LEU A 118 4.60 -15.48 4.63
C LEU A 118 4.15 -15.81 6.06
N ARG A 119 3.21 -16.78 6.21
CA ARG A 119 2.73 -17.26 7.50
C ARG A 119 3.82 -18.00 8.29
N GLU A 120 4.55 -18.88 7.63
CA GLU A 120 5.64 -19.63 8.25
C GLU A 120 6.73 -18.73 8.79
N ASN A 121 7.14 -17.69 8.06
CA ASN A 121 8.14 -16.73 8.48
C ASN A 121 7.79 -16.09 9.82
N ILE A 122 6.56 -15.57 9.95
CA ILE A 122 6.16 -14.89 11.18
C ILE A 122 5.88 -15.86 12.32
N TYR A 123 5.30 -17.04 12.06
CA TYR A 123 5.09 -18.06 13.09
C TYR A 123 6.40 -18.67 13.60
N SER A 124 7.43 -18.77 12.78
CA SER A 124 8.78 -19.19 13.22
C SER A 124 9.36 -18.22 14.23
N LYS A 125 9.09 -16.91 14.06
CA LYS A 125 9.54 -15.84 14.95
C LYS A 125 8.66 -15.74 16.21
N TYR A 126 7.35 -15.95 16.06
CA TYR A 126 6.35 -15.82 17.12
C TYR A 126 5.43 -17.07 17.19
N PRO A 127 5.96 -18.23 17.66
CA PRO A 127 5.18 -19.50 17.68
C PRO A 127 3.88 -19.42 18.47
N LYS A 128 3.82 -18.55 19.49
CA LYS A 128 2.63 -18.33 20.34
C LYS A 128 1.44 -17.72 19.60
N LEU A 129 1.66 -17.12 18.42
CA LEU A 129 0.58 -16.54 17.60
C LEU A 129 -0.15 -17.62 16.78
N LYS A 130 0.41 -18.81 16.64
CA LYS A 130 -0.22 -19.89 15.86
C LYS A 130 -1.52 -20.34 16.53
N GLY A 131 -2.61 -20.32 15.75
CA GLY A 131 -3.95 -20.68 16.23
C GLY A 131 -4.69 -19.56 16.94
N LYS A 132 -4.10 -18.38 17.12
CA LYS A 132 -4.79 -17.21 17.66
C LYS A 132 -5.60 -16.47 16.58
N LYS A 133 -6.65 -15.77 17.01
CA LYS A 133 -7.38 -14.77 16.23
C LYS A 133 -6.62 -13.45 16.32
N ILE A 134 -6.05 -13.00 15.22
CA ILE A 134 -5.18 -11.83 15.20
C ILE A 134 -5.91 -10.66 14.57
N TYR A 135 -5.99 -9.55 15.31
CA TYR A 135 -6.46 -8.24 14.88
C TYR A 135 -5.25 -7.33 14.70
N LEU A 136 -4.91 -6.98 13.46
CA LEU A 136 -3.71 -6.21 13.14
C LEU A 136 -4.08 -4.75 12.88
N TYR A 137 -3.63 -3.86 13.76
CA TYR A 137 -3.83 -2.42 13.65
C TYR A 137 -2.67 -1.74 12.92
N CYS A 138 -2.95 -1.20 11.73
CA CYS A 138 -2.00 -0.56 10.83
C CYS A 138 -2.41 0.89 10.53
N PRO A 139 -2.27 1.84 11.48
CA PRO A 139 -2.62 3.22 11.23
C PRO A 139 -1.59 3.93 10.33
N THR A 140 -2.06 4.91 9.55
CA THR A 140 -1.18 5.83 8.85
C THR A 140 -0.70 6.95 9.78
N PHE A 141 0.45 7.52 9.46
CA PHE A 141 0.92 8.73 10.13
C PHE A 141 0.09 9.94 9.69
N ARG A 142 0.17 11.01 10.47
CA ARG A 142 -0.49 12.30 10.16
C ARG A 142 0.54 13.34 9.79
N GLU A 143 0.16 14.22 8.88
CA GLU A 143 0.93 15.37 8.45
C GLU A 143 0.06 16.62 8.43
N GLU A 144 0.60 17.72 8.90
CA GLU A 144 0.02 19.05 8.74
C GLU A 144 1.05 19.94 8.05
N LYS A 145 0.68 20.56 6.95
CA LYS A 145 1.55 21.45 6.15
C LYS A 145 2.91 20.84 5.81
N GLY A 146 2.91 19.50 5.51
CA GLY A 146 4.11 18.76 5.15
C GLY A 146 5.05 18.44 6.33
N LYS A 147 4.57 18.57 7.58
CA LYS A 147 5.29 18.15 8.78
C LYS A 147 4.52 17.05 9.49
N GLN A 148 5.24 16.02 9.89
CA GLN A 148 4.65 14.93 10.67
C GLN A 148 4.13 15.46 12.00
N THR A 149 2.89 15.08 12.34
CA THR A 149 2.26 15.32 13.64
C THR A 149 2.15 14.02 14.44
N LYS A 150 2.06 14.13 15.75
CA LYS A 150 1.83 12.98 16.61
C LYS A 150 0.36 12.57 16.50
N TYR A 151 0.12 11.31 16.17
CA TYR A 151 -1.21 10.71 16.12
C TYR A 151 -1.49 9.95 17.41
N ASP A 152 -2.63 10.23 18.01
CA ASP A 152 -3.19 9.50 19.14
C ASP A 152 -4.46 8.77 18.68
N PRO A 153 -4.47 7.43 18.68
CA PRO A 153 -5.61 6.66 18.20
C PRO A 153 -6.81 6.67 19.13
N LYS A 154 -6.74 7.31 20.31
CA LYS A 154 -7.82 7.39 21.31
C LYS A 154 -8.36 6.03 21.78
N ILE A 155 -7.52 5.00 21.75
CA ILE A 155 -7.87 3.65 22.20
C ILE A 155 -7.58 3.53 23.70
N ASP A 156 -8.56 3.08 24.45
CA ASP A 156 -8.38 2.66 25.85
C ASP A 156 -7.75 1.25 25.84
N TRP A 157 -6.43 1.23 26.01
CA TRP A 157 -5.64 0.00 25.91
C TRP A 157 -5.91 -0.98 27.06
N ASP A 158 -6.23 -0.49 28.26
CA ASP A 158 -6.57 -1.32 29.41
C ASP A 158 -7.89 -2.04 29.14
N ARG A 159 -8.91 -1.28 28.77
CA ARG A 159 -10.21 -1.84 28.43
C ARG A 159 -10.16 -2.80 27.25
N LEU A 160 -9.38 -2.46 26.21
CA LEU A 160 -9.18 -3.35 25.06
C LEU A 160 -8.55 -4.67 25.49
N SER A 161 -7.46 -4.63 26.29
CA SER A 161 -6.78 -5.83 26.77
C SER A 161 -7.69 -6.71 27.64
N GLU A 162 -8.50 -6.11 28.52
CA GLU A 162 -9.47 -6.82 29.37
C GLU A 162 -10.62 -7.44 28.58
N SER A 163 -10.95 -6.87 27.40
CA SER A 163 -12.07 -7.32 26.56
C SER A 163 -11.68 -8.38 25.53
N LEU A 164 -10.40 -8.61 25.29
CA LEU A 164 -9.92 -9.67 24.37
C LEU A 164 -10.08 -11.03 25.04
N ASP A 165 -10.59 -12.01 24.28
CA ASP A 165 -10.68 -13.40 24.70
C ASP A 165 -9.28 -14.07 24.72
N ASP A 166 -9.14 -15.21 25.40
CA ASP A 166 -7.85 -15.92 25.55
C ASP A 166 -7.21 -16.32 24.23
N ASP A 167 -8.00 -16.53 23.17
CA ASP A 167 -7.54 -16.89 21.83
C ASP A 167 -7.36 -15.68 20.90
N GLU A 168 -7.60 -14.45 21.39
CA GLU A 168 -7.48 -13.21 20.63
C GLU A 168 -6.18 -12.47 20.95
N VAL A 169 -5.57 -11.90 19.90
CA VAL A 169 -4.37 -11.07 20.04
C VAL A 169 -4.52 -9.81 19.17
N PHE A 170 -4.27 -8.67 19.78
CA PHE A 170 -4.22 -7.39 19.08
C PHE A 170 -2.77 -7.02 18.77
N ILE A 171 -2.44 -6.83 17.50
CA ILE A 171 -1.09 -6.46 17.08
C ILE A 171 -1.10 -5.02 16.57
N ILE A 172 -0.18 -4.22 17.09
CA ILE A 172 0.07 -2.85 16.63
C ILE A 172 1.23 -2.89 15.64
N ARG A 173 1.00 -2.39 14.43
CA ARG A 173 2.02 -2.22 13.40
C ARG A 173 2.02 -0.77 12.92
N ARG A 174 2.77 0.09 13.63
CA ARG A 174 2.90 1.51 13.29
C ARG A 174 3.68 1.71 11.99
N HIS A 175 3.35 2.77 11.25
CA HIS A 175 4.15 3.18 10.10
C HIS A 175 5.61 3.46 10.54
N PRO A 176 6.64 3.07 9.77
CA PRO A 176 8.06 3.23 10.16
C PRO A 176 8.49 4.65 10.51
N ILE A 177 7.77 5.65 10.00
CA ILE A 177 8.02 7.07 10.31
C ILE A 177 7.58 7.45 11.74
N MET A 178 6.64 6.70 12.34
CA MET A 178 6.12 6.94 13.69
C MET A 178 7.10 6.34 14.71
N LYS A 179 7.99 7.19 15.27
CA LYS A 179 9.06 6.78 16.20
C LYS A 179 8.61 6.70 17.66
N TYR A 180 7.33 6.85 17.95
CA TYR A 180 6.74 6.79 19.29
C TYR A 180 5.80 5.61 19.43
N GLN A 181 5.63 5.10 20.64
CA GLN A 181 4.65 4.05 20.97
C GLN A 181 3.30 4.67 21.33
N PHE A 182 2.21 3.93 21.11
CA PHE A 182 0.87 4.34 21.51
C PHE A 182 0.60 4.10 23.00
N THR A 183 1.25 3.09 23.57
CA THR A 183 1.20 2.78 25.00
C THR A 183 2.59 2.45 25.53
N GLN A 184 2.87 2.78 26.79
CA GLN A 184 4.08 2.39 27.52
C GLN A 184 3.86 1.17 28.40
N LYS A 185 2.61 0.79 28.64
CA LYS A 185 2.24 -0.40 29.42
C LYS A 185 2.36 -1.64 28.53
N GLU A 186 2.87 -2.72 29.09
CA GLU A 186 2.89 -4.03 28.45
C GLU A 186 1.62 -4.79 28.78
N TYR A 187 1.08 -5.49 27.78
CA TYR A 187 -0.11 -6.30 27.89
C TYR A 187 0.17 -7.72 27.38
N PRO A 188 -0.44 -8.76 27.94
CA PRO A 188 -0.21 -10.13 27.52
C PRO A 188 -0.76 -10.46 26.11
N ASN A 189 -1.79 -9.70 25.68
CA ASN A 189 -2.56 -9.93 24.44
C ASN A 189 -2.55 -8.75 23.47
N ILE A 190 -1.77 -7.67 23.76
CA ILE A 190 -1.51 -6.56 22.84
C ILE A 190 -0.02 -6.47 22.58
N LEU A 191 0.40 -6.67 21.33
CA LEU A 191 1.80 -6.74 20.93
C LEU A 191 2.15 -5.60 19.97
N ASP A 192 3.23 -4.86 20.23
CA ASP A 192 3.79 -3.90 19.26
C ASP A 192 4.86 -4.58 18.42
N LEU A 193 4.48 -4.99 17.20
CA LEU A 193 5.36 -5.64 16.23
C LEU A 193 5.70 -4.68 15.07
N SER A 194 5.90 -3.39 15.37
CA SER A 194 6.14 -2.35 14.37
C SER A 194 7.44 -2.51 13.57
N ASN A 195 8.36 -3.34 14.03
CA ASN A 195 9.62 -3.63 13.34
C ASN A 195 9.50 -4.83 12.38
N ASP A 196 8.38 -5.55 12.41
CA ASP A 196 8.15 -6.72 11.57
C ASP A 196 7.53 -6.36 10.22
N SER A 197 7.54 -7.33 9.30
CA SER A 197 6.96 -7.18 7.97
C SER A 197 5.44 -7.02 8.07
N THR A 198 4.92 -5.90 7.55
CA THR A 198 3.47 -5.68 7.48
C THR A 198 2.79 -6.80 6.71
N LEU A 199 3.40 -7.24 5.61
CA LEU A 199 2.84 -8.29 4.76
C LEU A 199 2.74 -9.63 5.48
N GLU A 200 3.79 -10.05 6.20
CA GLU A 200 3.79 -11.30 6.97
C GLU A 200 2.78 -11.25 8.13
N LEU A 201 2.68 -10.09 8.82
CA LEU A 201 1.66 -9.89 9.85
C LEU A 201 0.25 -9.92 9.26
N THR A 202 0.02 -9.31 8.08
CA THR A 202 -1.26 -9.40 7.39
C THR A 202 -1.62 -10.85 7.06
N ALA A 203 -0.65 -11.66 6.62
CA ALA A 203 -0.89 -13.05 6.22
C ALA A 203 -1.37 -13.96 7.37
N ILE A 204 -1.10 -13.61 8.64
CA ILE A 204 -1.57 -14.35 9.81
C ILE A 204 -2.80 -13.73 10.47
N SER A 205 -3.27 -12.57 9.98
CA SER A 205 -4.36 -11.83 10.60
C SER A 205 -5.73 -12.33 10.16
N LYS A 206 -6.72 -12.23 11.04
CA LYS A 206 -8.14 -12.39 10.70
C LYS A 206 -8.74 -11.10 10.19
N VAL A 207 -8.32 -9.98 10.76
CA VAL A 207 -8.79 -8.64 10.40
C VAL A 207 -7.62 -7.67 10.40
N ILE A 208 -7.57 -6.84 9.37
CA ILE A 208 -6.78 -5.61 9.34
C ILE A 208 -7.64 -4.46 9.81
N ILE A 209 -7.16 -3.76 10.82
CA ILE A 209 -7.73 -2.49 11.27
C ILE A 209 -6.82 -1.39 10.76
N THR A 210 -7.33 -0.53 9.91
CA THR A 210 -6.51 0.55 9.32
C THR A 210 -7.37 1.81 9.12
N ASP A 211 -6.76 2.83 8.52
CA ASP A 211 -7.45 4.07 8.19
C ASP A 211 -7.29 4.37 6.68
N TYR A 212 -6.29 5.13 6.31
CA TYR A 212 -6.04 5.57 4.94
C TYR A 212 -4.84 4.86 4.31
N SER A 213 -4.65 3.57 4.60
CA SER A 213 -3.46 2.81 4.19
C SER A 213 -3.73 1.89 3.00
N SER A 214 -2.73 1.80 2.10
CA SER A 214 -2.75 0.84 1.00
C SER A 214 -2.57 -0.63 1.44
N VAL A 215 -2.40 -0.93 2.73
CA VAL A 215 -2.37 -2.29 3.26
C VAL A 215 -3.66 -3.08 2.96
N ILE A 216 -4.76 -2.36 2.71
CA ILE A 216 -6.05 -2.96 2.32
C ILE A 216 -5.94 -3.81 1.05
N TYR A 217 -5.06 -3.45 0.11
CA TYR A 217 -4.86 -4.22 -1.11
C TYR A 217 -4.22 -5.58 -0.80
N ASP A 218 -3.21 -5.60 0.06
CA ASP A 218 -2.57 -6.83 0.51
C ASP A 218 -3.55 -7.70 1.30
N ALA A 219 -4.37 -7.08 2.17
CA ALA A 219 -5.43 -7.77 2.92
C ALA A 219 -6.44 -8.44 1.98
N CYS A 220 -6.96 -7.70 0.99
CA CYS A 220 -7.91 -8.26 0.02
C CYS A 220 -7.32 -9.42 -0.80
N LEU A 221 -6.05 -9.34 -1.21
CA LEU A 221 -5.37 -10.43 -1.92
C LEU A 221 -5.18 -11.68 -1.06
N LEU A 222 -4.97 -11.51 0.25
CA LEU A 222 -4.83 -12.59 1.24
C LEU A 222 -6.16 -13.11 1.78
N GLY A 223 -7.29 -12.51 1.38
CA GLY A 223 -8.61 -12.87 1.92
C GLY A 223 -8.81 -12.47 3.39
N VAL A 224 -8.11 -11.43 3.84
CA VAL A 224 -8.19 -10.89 5.21
C VAL A 224 -9.23 -9.76 5.24
N SER A 225 -10.15 -9.80 6.19
CA SER A 225 -11.18 -8.78 6.36
C SER A 225 -10.59 -7.43 6.77
N CYS A 226 -11.26 -6.34 6.43
CA CYS A 226 -10.84 -4.99 6.75
C CYS A 226 -11.88 -4.28 7.65
N VAL A 227 -11.39 -3.53 8.63
CA VAL A 227 -12.14 -2.53 9.41
C VAL A 227 -11.40 -1.20 9.28
N PHE A 228 -12.14 -0.14 8.99
CA PHE A 228 -11.58 1.19 8.80
C PHE A 228 -11.85 2.05 10.03
N TYR A 229 -10.84 2.19 10.90
CA TYR A 229 -10.92 3.07 12.06
C TYR A 229 -10.41 4.47 11.69
N CYS A 230 -11.34 5.40 11.48
CA CYS A 230 -11.09 6.73 10.95
C CYS A 230 -11.64 7.84 11.89
N PRO A 231 -11.08 8.02 13.11
CA PRO A 231 -11.61 8.98 14.08
C PRO A 231 -11.50 10.44 13.62
N ASP A 232 -10.63 10.72 12.69
CA ASP A 232 -10.36 12.05 12.13
C ASP A 232 -10.80 12.21 10.66
N TYR A 233 -11.66 11.34 10.18
CA TYR A 233 -12.13 11.29 8.79
C TYR A 233 -12.56 12.66 8.23
N LYS A 234 -13.29 13.46 9.03
CA LYS A 234 -13.77 14.79 8.62
C LYS A 234 -12.66 15.80 8.36
N ASN A 235 -11.47 15.57 8.91
CA ASN A 235 -10.31 16.46 8.85
C ASN A 235 -9.18 15.91 7.96
N TYR A 236 -9.41 14.79 7.25
CA TYR A 236 -8.38 14.20 6.41
C TYR A 236 -8.29 14.92 5.06
N GLU A 237 -7.19 15.67 4.86
CA GLU A 237 -7.07 16.64 3.74
C GLU A 237 -6.70 16.01 2.39
N ARG A 238 -6.11 14.80 2.36
CA ARG A 238 -5.47 14.28 1.14
C ARG A 238 -6.43 13.84 0.05
N GLY A 239 -7.68 13.67 0.25
CA GLY A 239 -8.64 13.22 -0.75
C GLY A 239 -8.39 11.81 -1.32
N PHE A 240 -9.42 11.23 -1.90
CA PHE A 240 -9.45 9.85 -2.39
C PHE A 240 -9.87 9.81 -3.86
N TYR A 241 -9.46 8.76 -4.58
CA TYR A 241 -10.03 8.41 -5.89
C TYR A 241 -11.27 7.53 -5.73
N LEU A 242 -11.33 6.74 -4.65
CA LEU A 242 -12.50 5.97 -4.28
C LEU A 242 -13.59 6.89 -3.72
N ASN A 243 -14.85 6.49 -3.87
CA ASN A 243 -15.97 7.10 -3.16
C ASN A 243 -15.92 6.65 -1.69
N PHE A 244 -15.21 7.43 -0.88
CA PHE A 244 -14.95 7.11 0.52
C PHE A 244 -16.11 7.58 1.40
N PRO A 245 -16.71 6.73 2.28
CA PRO A 245 -16.28 5.36 2.62
C PRO A 245 -16.99 4.24 1.82
N ASP A 246 -17.89 4.53 0.89
CA ASP A 246 -18.83 3.56 0.31
C ASP A 246 -18.12 2.45 -0.49
N ASP A 247 -17.01 2.77 -1.18
CA ASP A 247 -16.25 1.80 -1.97
C ASP A 247 -15.24 0.98 -1.14
N LEU A 248 -15.19 1.17 0.19
CA LEU A 248 -14.25 0.44 1.03
C LEU A 248 -14.61 -1.04 1.14
N PRO A 249 -13.62 -1.97 1.15
CA PRO A 249 -13.87 -3.41 1.29
C PRO A 249 -14.13 -3.83 2.74
N GLY A 250 -14.81 -3.01 3.54
CA GLY A 250 -15.12 -3.27 4.94
C GLY A 250 -15.85 -2.10 5.60
N GLU A 251 -16.20 -2.29 6.86
CA GLU A 251 -16.91 -1.29 7.66
C GLU A 251 -16.00 -0.15 8.10
N MET A 252 -16.51 1.09 8.07
CA MET A 252 -15.84 2.25 8.65
C MET A 252 -16.46 2.59 10.02
N ILE A 253 -15.61 2.75 11.03
CA ILE A 253 -15.95 3.21 12.38
C ILE A 253 -15.14 4.47 12.72
N THR A 254 -15.68 5.30 13.59
CA THR A 254 -15.03 6.54 14.06
C THR A 254 -14.79 6.56 15.56
N ASP A 255 -15.45 5.67 16.31
CA ASP A 255 -15.28 5.54 17.77
C ASP A 255 -14.39 4.32 18.07
N ALA A 256 -13.40 4.51 18.94
CA ALA A 256 -12.54 3.43 19.42
C ALA A 256 -13.31 2.38 20.26
N ALA A 257 -14.44 2.75 20.85
CA ALA A 257 -15.29 1.83 21.60
C ALA A 257 -15.87 0.71 20.73
N ASP A 258 -16.08 0.97 19.43
CA ASP A 258 -16.64 0.01 18.47
C ASP A 258 -15.58 -0.94 17.88
N LEU A 259 -14.30 -0.66 18.10
CA LEU A 259 -13.16 -1.28 17.38
C LEU A 259 -13.15 -2.80 17.53
N LEU A 260 -13.28 -3.34 18.73
CA LEU A 260 -13.25 -4.78 18.95
C LEU A 260 -14.51 -5.46 18.40
N THR A 261 -15.68 -4.84 18.59
CA THR A 261 -16.96 -5.36 18.08
C THR A 261 -16.96 -5.43 16.56
N ALA A 262 -16.56 -4.36 15.87
CA ALA A 262 -16.43 -4.34 14.41
C ALA A 262 -15.42 -5.38 13.91
N SER A 263 -14.29 -5.54 14.61
CA SER A 263 -13.29 -6.55 14.27
C SER A 263 -13.82 -7.99 14.40
N ARG A 264 -14.53 -8.30 15.48
CA ARG A 264 -15.16 -9.61 15.68
C ARG A 264 -16.23 -9.89 14.62
N ASN A 265 -17.06 -8.90 14.30
CA ASN A 265 -18.07 -9.01 13.24
C ASN A 265 -17.42 -9.27 11.87
N ALA A 266 -16.39 -8.51 11.51
CA ALA A 266 -15.66 -8.70 10.25
C ALA A 266 -14.95 -10.06 10.17
N ALA A 267 -14.48 -10.60 11.30
CA ALA A 267 -13.88 -11.92 11.36
C ALA A 267 -14.91 -13.07 11.23
N ALA A 268 -16.12 -12.88 11.80
CA ALA A 268 -17.18 -13.87 11.79
C ALA A 268 -17.98 -13.90 10.48
N SER A 269 -18.17 -12.74 9.86
CA SER A 269 -19.00 -12.57 8.65
C SER A 269 -18.30 -11.61 7.68
N PRO A 270 -17.27 -12.08 6.94
CA PRO A 270 -16.60 -11.28 5.93
C PRO A 270 -17.58 -10.79 4.85
N ASP A 271 -17.54 -9.51 4.51
CA ASP A 271 -18.30 -8.95 3.39
C ASP A 271 -17.65 -9.35 2.07
N THR A 272 -17.90 -10.58 1.63
CA THR A 272 -17.26 -11.16 0.45
C THR A 272 -17.65 -10.42 -0.83
N GLU A 273 -18.86 -9.90 -0.93
CA GLU A 273 -19.33 -9.17 -2.12
C GLU A 273 -18.58 -7.85 -2.28
N LYS A 274 -18.47 -7.05 -1.19
CA LYS A 274 -17.68 -5.80 -1.21
C LYS A 274 -16.22 -6.06 -1.53
N VAL A 275 -15.62 -7.10 -0.94
CA VAL A 275 -14.22 -7.45 -1.19
C VAL A 275 -14.01 -7.86 -2.64
N GLU A 276 -14.87 -8.69 -3.23
CA GLU A 276 -14.74 -9.12 -4.63
C GLU A 276 -14.98 -7.96 -5.61
N ASN A 277 -15.94 -7.08 -5.34
CA ASN A 277 -16.14 -5.87 -6.13
C ASN A 277 -14.91 -4.96 -6.08
N PHE A 278 -14.36 -4.75 -4.89
CA PHE A 278 -13.14 -3.97 -4.70
C PHE A 278 -11.94 -4.59 -5.44
N LYS A 279 -11.74 -5.91 -5.36
CA LYS A 279 -10.69 -6.63 -6.10
C LYS A 279 -10.86 -6.48 -7.61
N LYS A 280 -12.07 -6.60 -8.13
CA LYS A 280 -12.36 -6.43 -9.55
C LYS A 280 -11.96 -5.03 -10.04
N GLU A 281 -12.33 -3.99 -9.30
CA GLU A 281 -12.08 -2.59 -9.69
C GLU A 281 -10.62 -2.16 -9.47
N GLN A 282 -9.94 -2.72 -8.48
CA GLN A 282 -8.64 -2.23 -8.03
C GLN A 282 -7.47 -3.19 -8.25
N LEU A 283 -7.73 -4.50 -8.39
CA LEU A 283 -6.71 -5.55 -8.32
C LEU A 283 -6.85 -6.64 -9.40
N SER A 284 -7.72 -6.46 -10.40
CA SER A 284 -8.04 -7.50 -11.37
C SER A 284 -6.86 -8.04 -12.19
N ALA A 285 -5.76 -7.26 -12.28
CA ALA A 285 -4.52 -7.71 -12.92
C ALA A 285 -3.49 -8.28 -11.92
N CYS A 286 -3.84 -8.41 -10.62
CA CYS A 286 -3.00 -9.03 -9.61
C CYS A 286 -3.43 -10.49 -9.41
N ASP A 287 -2.98 -11.38 -10.28
CA ASP A 287 -3.34 -12.80 -10.34
C ASP A 287 -2.14 -13.75 -10.14
N GLY A 288 -0.99 -13.22 -9.71
CA GLY A 288 0.24 -13.98 -9.51
C GLY A 288 1.17 -14.03 -10.73
N HIS A 289 0.81 -13.38 -11.84
CA HIS A 289 1.56 -13.37 -13.10
C HIS A 289 2.01 -11.97 -13.55
N SER A 290 1.99 -10.98 -12.66
CA SER A 290 2.36 -9.60 -12.97
C SER A 290 3.80 -9.48 -13.47
N THR A 291 4.73 -10.16 -12.80
CA THR A 291 6.16 -10.18 -13.18
C THR A 291 6.35 -10.74 -14.58
N GLU A 292 5.65 -11.82 -14.92
CA GLU A 292 5.73 -12.46 -16.23
C GLU A 292 5.22 -11.52 -17.33
N ARG A 293 4.06 -10.87 -17.13
CA ARG A 293 3.51 -9.92 -18.10
C ARG A 293 4.44 -8.75 -18.35
N ILE A 294 5.01 -8.17 -17.29
CA ILE A 294 5.97 -7.06 -17.41
C ILE A 294 7.26 -7.52 -18.11
N ALA A 295 7.77 -8.70 -17.77
CA ALA A 295 8.95 -9.26 -18.43
C ALA A 295 8.70 -9.50 -19.93
N ASN A 296 7.52 -9.97 -20.31
CA ASN A 296 7.13 -10.17 -21.71
C ASN A 296 7.02 -8.82 -22.44
N GLN A 297 6.43 -7.79 -21.83
CA GLN A 297 6.41 -6.43 -22.39
C GLN A 297 7.83 -5.90 -22.64
N ILE A 298 8.75 -6.11 -21.71
CA ILE A 298 10.16 -5.72 -21.88
C ILE A 298 10.82 -6.50 -23.03
N LYS A 299 10.61 -7.81 -23.12
CA LYS A 299 11.12 -8.64 -24.21
C LYS A 299 10.62 -8.18 -25.59
N GLU A 300 9.36 -7.78 -25.70
CA GLU A 300 8.79 -7.21 -26.91
C GLU A 300 9.55 -5.94 -27.36
N TRP A 301 9.88 -5.06 -26.42
CA TRP A 301 10.63 -3.83 -26.72
C TRP A 301 12.11 -4.06 -27.06
N LEU A 302 12.64 -5.23 -26.76
CA LEU A 302 14.04 -5.58 -27.04
C LEU A 302 14.22 -6.25 -28.42
N LYS A 303 13.15 -6.69 -29.07
CA LYS A 303 13.14 -7.17 -30.44
C LYS A 303 13.36 -6.01 -31.40
#